data_cd1d04ee4cfe8af47f1634d0fa763f0d
#
_entry.id   cd1d04ee4cfe8af47f1634d0fa763f0d
#
_cell.length_a   1.000
_cell.length_b   1.000
_cell.length_c   1.000
_cell.angle_alpha   90.00
_cell.angle_beta   90.00
_cell.angle_gamma   90.00
#
_symmetry.space_group_name_H-M   'P 1'
#
loop_
_entity.id
_entity.type
_entity.pdbx_description
1 polymer ?
#
loop_
_entity_poly.entity_id
_entity_poly.type
_entity_poly.pdbx_seq_one_letter_code
_entity_poly.pdbx_strand_id
1 'polypeptide(L)'
;AISAAVEAGYLVGAYHNDSWIQGRWIARDPALKDAAVLPADGKPAYIGNAWDAKGRLDRCPGAHTDVLRRKSREAREAGLNYFFTDCTTTGGAIHECYHPGHPARRRDGAGQLSAALRAASDQGVVVGSERGKWWATATTHVFEGIGTLIDYGGPYYGKGDATHWAGPYLTKSPGYSELFLGYDLNPVRRVPLFQLVYHDSVYCTRRWNQDPGRAPDSWDRHDLMNILYGTSSLIFMHPKAGNVIGTPDWEKVRGRYLQTYRNVCGWHEKIGFDEMTSHRFLSPDRLVQETRFSSGPGVVVNFGGSAWEDPRGFTIAAQDYRIVEP
;
A
#
# COMPACT_ATOMS: atom_id res chain seq x y z
N ALA A 1 25.82 4.61 6.32
CA ALA A 1 24.42 4.69 6.80
C ALA A 1 23.60 3.50 6.32
N ILE A 2 23.60 3.16 5.00
CA ILE A 2 22.83 2.02 4.45
C ILE A 2 23.26 0.71 5.13
N SER A 3 24.55 0.38 5.12
CA SER A 3 25.07 -0.87 5.72
C SER A 3 24.68 -1.02 7.18
N ALA A 4 24.83 0.03 7.98
CA ALA A 4 24.48 0.00 9.40
C ALA A 4 22.99 -0.26 9.64
N ALA A 5 22.12 0.26 8.78
CA ALA A 5 20.67 -0.01 8.88
C ALA A 5 20.33 -1.45 8.47
N VAL A 6 20.96 -1.96 7.40
CA VAL A 6 20.79 -3.35 6.97
C VAL A 6 21.34 -4.32 8.04
N GLU A 7 22.50 -4.05 8.61
CA GLU A 7 23.10 -4.82 9.71
C GLU A 7 22.22 -4.83 10.98
N ALA A 8 21.49 -3.72 11.21
CA ALA A 8 20.50 -3.63 12.28
C ALA A 8 19.17 -4.33 11.97
N GLY A 9 19.06 -5.03 10.83
CA GLY A 9 17.88 -5.81 10.44
C GLY A 9 16.81 -5.03 9.68
N TYR A 10 17.07 -3.77 9.29
CA TYR A 10 16.08 -3.00 8.52
C TYR A 10 16.07 -3.39 7.05
N LEU A 11 14.88 -3.35 6.44
CA LEU A 11 14.72 -3.30 4.99
C LEU A 11 15.00 -1.87 4.53
N VAL A 12 16.06 -1.69 3.77
CA VAL A 12 16.50 -0.39 3.26
C VAL A 12 16.42 -0.41 1.75
N GLY A 13 15.63 0.45 1.18
CA GLY A 13 15.40 0.48 -0.26
C GLY A 13 15.24 1.87 -0.84
N ALA A 14 15.16 1.88 -2.16
CA ALA A 14 14.87 3.08 -2.94
C ALA A 14 13.54 2.95 -3.64
N TYR A 15 12.88 4.08 -3.81
CA TYR A 15 11.66 4.21 -4.61
C TYR A 15 12.00 4.27 -6.09
N HIS A 16 11.30 3.45 -6.87
CA HIS A 16 11.35 3.45 -8.32
C HIS A 16 9.95 3.56 -8.90
N ASN A 17 9.81 4.26 -10.01
CA ASN A 17 8.60 4.24 -10.82
C ASN A 17 9.00 4.01 -12.27
N ASP A 18 8.92 2.78 -12.70
CA ASP A 18 9.27 2.34 -14.04
C ASP A 18 8.04 2.04 -14.91
N SER A 19 6.83 2.17 -14.35
CA SER A 19 5.57 2.01 -15.09
C SER A 19 5.32 3.16 -16.06
N TRP A 20 5.97 4.29 -15.85
CA TRP A 20 5.87 5.48 -16.67
C TRP A 20 7.20 5.85 -17.29
N ILE A 21 7.17 6.25 -18.55
CA ILE A 21 8.30 6.79 -19.28
C ILE A 21 8.08 8.30 -19.44
N GLN A 22 8.81 9.09 -18.66
CA GLN A 22 8.66 10.54 -18.62
C GLN A 22 9.11 11.19 -19.93
N GLY A 23 8.38 12.18 -20.42
CA GLY A 23 8.70 12.87 -21.64
C GLY A 23 10.08 13.55 -21.64
N ARG A 24 10.52 14.02 -20.47
CA ARG A 24 11.89 14.55 -20.28
C ARG A 24 12.99 13.50 -20.45
N TRP A 25 12.72 12.23 -20.13
CA TRP A 25 13.66 11.12 -20.34
C TRP A 25 13.71 10.75 -21.81
N ILE A 26 12.55 10.68 -22.48
CA ILE A 26 12.45 10.44 -23.93
C ILE A 26 13.18 11.53 -24.72
N ALA A 27 13.15 12.78 -24.24
CA ALA A 27 13.88 13.88 -24.89
C ALA A 27 15.40 13.71 -24.80
N ARG A 28 15.92 12.95 -23.83
CA ARG A 28 17.36 12.65 -23.68
C ARG A 28 17.74 11.34 -24.37
N ASP A 29 16.84 10.38 -24.34
CA ASP A 29 17.01 9.06 -24.94
C ASP A 29 15.71 8.66 -25.68
N PRO A 30 15.61 8.96 -26.98
CA PRO A 30 14.44 8.62 -27.78
C PRO A 30 14.12 7.12 -27.86
N ALA A 31 15.11 6.23 -27.66
CA ALA A 31 14.91 4.77 -27.68
C ALA A 31 13.98 4.28 -26.55
N LEU A 32 13.82 5.07 -25.48
CA LEU A 32 12.86 4.75 -24.44
C LEU A 32 11.41 4.63 -24.91
N LYS A 33 11.08 5.22 -26.08
CA LYS A 33 9.75 5.06 -26.70
C LYS A 33 9.45 3.62 -27.09
N ASP A 34 10.48 2.85 -27.42
CA ASP A 34 10.34 1.46 -27.84
C ASP A 34 9.82 0.56 -26.72
N ALA A 35 9.91 1.00 -25.46
CA ALA A 35 9.33 0.30 -24.32
C ALA A 35 7.89 0.73 -23.97
N ALA A 36 7.36 1.74 -24.68
CA ALA A 36 6.03 2.25 -24.41
C ALA A 36 4.92 1.35 -24.99
N VAL A 37 3.73 1.47 -24.42
CA VAL A 37 2.52 0.90 -25.00
C VAL A 37 2.32 1.48 -26.41
N LEU A 38 2.21 0.60 -27.41
CA LEU A 38 1.84 0.95 -28.77
C LEU A 38 0.38 0.57 -29.00
N PRO A 39 -0.54 1.54 -29.13
CA PRO A 39 -1.92 1.28 -29.48
C PRO A 39 -2.08 0.71 -30.89
N ALA A 40 -3.29 0.23 -31.23
CA ALA A 40 -3.59 -0.37 -32.51
C ALA A 40 -3.42 0.59 -33.71
N ASP A 41 -3.52 1.91 -33.49
CA ASP A 41 -3.31 2.94 -34.50
C ASP A 41 -1.82 3.26 -34.75
N GLY A 42 -0.92 2.59 -34.03
CA GLY A 42 0.53 2.76 -34.14
C GLY A 42 1.08 4.06 -33.57
N LYS A 43 0.29 4.83 -32.82
CA LYS A 43 0.69 6.12 -32.26
C LYS A 43 0.75 6.09 -30.74
N PRO A 44 1.94 6.10 -30.09
CA PRO A 44 2.04 6.20 -28.65
C PRO A 44 1.30 7.43 -28.12
N ALA A 45 0.41 7.21 -27.13
CA ALA A 45 -0.38 8.26 -26.55
C ALA A 45 0.32 8.90 -25.35
N TYR A 46 0.74 10.15 -25.48
CA TYR A 46 1.25 10.93 -24.35
C TYR A 46 0.12 11.31 -23.41
N ILE A 47 0.29 10.98 -22.17
CA ILE A 47 -0.64 11.34 -21.09
C ILE A 47 -0.09 12.57 -20.38
N GLY A 48 -0.94 13.55 -20.14
CA GLY A 48 -0.58 14.73 -19.35
C GLY A 48 -0.10 14.31 -17.96
N ASN A 49 0.95 14.94 -17.47
CA ASN A 49 1.56 14.62 -16.19
C ASN A 49 1.96 15.89 -15.44
N ALA A 50 1.47 16.05 -14.21
CA ALA A 50 1.82 17.18 -13.35
C ALA A 50 3.33 17.26 -13.02
N TRP A 51 4.04 16.15 -13.15
CA TRP A 51 5.47 16.03 -12.85
C TRP A 51 6.39 16.27 -14.06
N ASP A 52 5.82 16.30 -15.25
CA ASP A 52 6.56 16.51 -16.49
C ASP A 52 5.69 17.21 -17.53
N ALA A 53 6.01 18.46 -17.83
CA ALA A 53 5.30 19.27 -18.82
C ALA A 53 5.30 18.65 -20.23
N LYS A 54 6.25 17.73 -20.53
CA LYS A 54 6.29 16.97 -21.79
C LYS A 54 5.39 15.73 -21.77
N GLY A 55 4.65 15.52 -20.68
CA GLY A 55 3.81 14.34 -20.49
C GLY A 55 4.60 13.05 -20.22
N ARG A 56 3.91 11.93 -20.29
CA ARG A 56 4.47 10.59 -20.10
C ARG A 56 3.88 9.60 -21.09
N LEU A 57 4.57 8.51 -21.32
CA LEU A 57 4.05 7.30 -21.95
C LEU A 57 3.94 6.20 -20.88
N ASP A 58 2.93 5.36 -20.96
CA ASP A 58 2.86 4.16 -20.13
C ASP A 58 3.78 3.08 -20.72
N ARG A 59 4.55 2.41 -19.85
CA ARG A 59 5.39 1.29 -20.25
C ARG A 59 4.52 0.07 -20.56
N CYS A 60 4.84 -0.64 -21.64
CA CYS A 60 4.17 -1.89 -21.96
C CYS A 60 4.46 -2.96 -20.89
N PRO A 61 3.46 -3.75 -20.44
CA PRO A 61 3.69 -4.87 -19.51
C PRO A 61 4.82 -5.80 -19.95
N GLY A 62 4.91 -6.12 -21.24
CA GLY A 62 5.97 -6.96 -21.81
C GLY A 62 7.37 -6.35 -21.76
N ALA A 63 7.50 -5.03 -21.56
CA ALA A 63 8.78 -4.33 -21.48
C ALA A 63 9.24 -4.04 -20.03
N HIS A 64 8.54 -4.57 -18.99
CA HIS A 64 8.91 -4.33 -17.60
C HIS A 64 10.06 -5.22 -17.11
N THR A 65 10.14 -6.46 -17.59
CA THR A 65 11.04 -7.49 -17.01
C THR A 65 12.50 -7.06 -16.98
N ASP A 66 13.01 -6.52 -18.07
CA ASP A 66 14.44 -6.16 -18.15
C ASP A 66 14.76 -4.92 -17.32
N VAL A 67 13.86 -3.95 -17.28
CA VAL A 67 14.09 -2.75 -16.48
C VAL A 67 14.03 -3.06 -14.98
N LEU A 68 13.08 -3.84 -14.50
CA LEU A 68 12.99 -4.21 -13.10
C LEU A 68 14.16 -5.09 -12.67
N ARG A 69 14.56 -6.08 -13.50
CA ARG A 69 15.75 -6.92 -13.25
C ARG A 69 17.02 -6.07 -13.12
N ARG A 70 17.25 -5.16 -14.05
CA ARG A 70 18.42 -4.28 -14.04
C ARG A 70 18.42 -3.36 -12.81
N LYS A 71 17.30 -2.69 -12.55
CA LYS A 71 17.17 -1.74 -11.44
C LYS A 71 17.30 -2.40 -10.06
N SER A 72 16.71 -3.56 -9.87
CA SER A 72 16.83 -4.30 -8.61
C SER A 72 18.24 -4.82 -8.38
N ARG A 73 18.94 -5.23 -9.44
CA ARG A 73 20.36 -5.59 -9.37
C ARG A 73 21.22 -4.38 -9.00
N GLU A 74 21.04 -3.23 -9.66
CA GLU A 74 21.72 -1.98 -9.32
C GLU A 74 21.48 -1.59 -7.84
N ALA A 75 20.25 -1.76 -7.33
CA ALA A 75 19.93 -1.52 -5.93
C ALA A 75 20.69 -2.50 -5.02
N ARG A 76 20.72 -3.78 -5.35
CA ARG A 76 21.47 -4.79 -4.59
C ARG A 76 22.97 -4.50 -4.55
N GLU A 77 23.57 -4.15 -5.68
CA GLU A 77 24.98 -3.76 -5.80
C GLU A 77 25.30 -2.51 -4.99
N ALA A 78 24.35 -1.60 -4.83
CA ALA A 78 24.46 -0.42 -3.95
C ALA A 78 24.28 -0.73 -2.45
N GLY A 79 24.10 -2.01 -2.08
CA GLY A 79 23.93 -2.44 -0.69
C GLY A 79 22.51 -2.38 -0.15
N LEU A 80 21.53 -2.09 -1.00
CA LEU A 80 20.11 -2.10 -0.63
C LEU A 80 19.58 -3.54 -0.60
N ASN A 81 18.69 -3.84 0.33
CA ASN A 81 18.01 -5.14 0.45
C ASN A 81 16.51 -5.08 0.15
N TYR A 82 15.99 -3.89 -0.18
CA TYR A 82 14.59 -3.65 -0.54
C TYR A 82 14.50 -2.86 -1.85
N PHE A 83 13.55 -3.23 -2.70
CA PHE A 83 13.28 -2.60 -3.98
C PHE A 83 11.79 -2.32 -4.11
N PHE A 84 11.41 -1.04 -4.01
CA PHE A 84 10.02 -0.63 -4.17
C PHE A 84 9.77 -0.13 -5.58
N THR A 85 8.85 -0.78 -6.31
CA THR A 85 8.43 -0.36 -7.64
C THR A 85 6.99 0.16 -7.62
N ASP A 86 6.87 1.47 -7.75
CA ASP A 86 5.60 2.19 -7.74
C ASP A 86 4.77 1.92 -8.99
N CYS A 87 3.45 1.99 -8.87
CA CYS A 87 2.48 1.84 -9.94
C CYS A 87 2.46 0.48 -10.65
N THR A 88 3.39 -0.43 -10.41
CA THR A 88 3.42 -1.74 -11.10
C THR A 88 2.19 -2.59 -10.78
N THR A 89 1.69 -2.51 -9.57
CA THR A 89 0.51 -3.26 -9.12
C THR A 89 -0.76 -2.41 -8.95
N THR A 90 -0.75 -1.14 -9.34
CA THR A 90 -1.94 -0.27 -9.17
C THR A 90 -3.12 -0.60 -10.08
N GLY A 91 -2.93 -1.41 -11.10
CA GLY A 91 -3.99 -1.80 -12.03
C GLY A 91 -4.11 -0.89 -13.26
N GLY A 92 -3.47 0.28 -13.26
CA GLY A 92 -3.36 1.15 -14.44
C GLY A 92 -2.30 0.70 -15.45
N ALA A 93 -1.52 -0.33 -15.12
CA ALA A 93 -0.40 -0.79 -15.94
C ALA A 93 -0.76 -1.94 -16.91
N ILE A 94 -1.99 -2.45 -16.89
CA ILE A 94 -2.42 -3.55 -17.76
C ILE A 94 -3.03 -2.99 -19.04
N HIS A 95 -2.20 -2.84 -20.07
CA HIS A 95 -2.58 -2.32 -21.38
C HIS A 95 -2.49 -3.38 -22.47
N GLU A 96 -3.27 -3.22 -23.54
CA GLU A 96 -2.96 -3.89 -24.80
C GLU A 96 -1.83 -3.15 -25.51
N CYS A 97 -0.88 -3.90 -26.05
CA CYS A 97 0.26 -3.36 -26.77
C CYS A 97 0.47 -4.12 -28.09
N TYR A 98 0.52 -3.39 -29.18
CA TYR A 98 0.73 -3.93 -30.53
C TYR A 98 2.18 -3.79 -30.99
N HIS A 99 3.11 -3.47 -30.10
CA HIS A 99 4.52 -3.38 -30.43
C HIS A 99 5.09 -4.75 -30.81
N PRO A 100 5.78 -4.91 -31.96
CA PRO A 100 6.24 -6.23 -32.43
C PRO A 100 7.26 -6.89 -31.52
N GLY A 101 8.08 -6.10 -30.80
CA GLY A 101 9.11 -6.61 -29.89
C GLY A 101 8.60 -7.03 -28.50
N HIS A 102 7.41 -6.54 -28.07
CA HIS A 102 6.81 -6.88 -26.77
C HIS A 102 5.28 -6.77 -26.83
N PRO A 103 4.63 -7.59 -27.67
CA PRO A 103 3.19 -7.59 -27.76
C PRO A 103 2.57 -7.99 -26.41
N ALA A 104 1.48 -7.33 -26.03
CA ALA A 104 0.75 -7.65 -24.82
C ALA A 104 -0.74 -7.62 -25.08
N ARG A 105 -1.42 -8.72 -24.79
CA ARG A 105 -2.89 -8.71 -24.67
C ARG A 105 -3.24 -8.35 -23.23
N ARG A 106 -4.34 -7.65 -23.05
CA ARG A 106 -4.79 -7.23 -21.71
C ARG A 106 -4.88 -8.41 -20.72
N ARG A 107 -5.32 -9.58 -21.19
CA ARG A 107 -5.38 -10.80 -20.35
C ARG A 107 -4.02 -11.32 -19.89
N ASP A 108 -2.96 -11.04 -20.64
CA ASP A 108 -1.60 -11.55 -20.37
C ASP A 108 -0.80 -10.57 -19.50
N GLY A 109 -1.25 -9.32 -19.40
CA GLY A 109 -0.53 -8.23 -18.74
C GLY A 109 -0.24 -8.49 -17.26
N ALA A 110 -1.18 -9.08 -16.53
CA ALA A 110 -0.96 -9.46 -15.13
C ALA A 110 0.17 -10.48 -14.98
N GLY A 111 0.21 -11.49 -15.84
CA GLY A 111 1.28 -12.49 -15.88
C GLY A 111 2.64 -11.90 -16.26
N GLN A 112 2.67 -10.98 -17.23
CA GLN A 112 3.89 -10.29 -17.64
C GLN A 112 4.45 -9.41 -16.51
N LEU A 113 3.59 -8.65 -15.81
CA LEU A 113 4.01 -7.84 -14.66
C LEU A 113 4.45 -8.70 -13.47
N SER A 114 3.77 -9.82 -13.23
CA SER A 114 4.18 -10.79 -12.21
C SER A 114 5.56 -11.37 -12.53
N ALA A 115 5.83 -11.73 -13.78
CA ALA A 115 7.15 -12.19 -14.22
C ALA A 115 8.24 -11.11 -14.05
N ALA A 116 7.90 -9.84 -14.27
CA ALA A 116 8.82 -8.73 -14.05
C ALA A 116 9.15 -8.53 -12.56
N LEU A 117 8.15 -8.63 -11.67
CA LEU A 117 8.34 -8.57 -10.22
C LEU A 117 9.19 -9.76 -9.72
N ARG A 118 8.98 -10.97 -10.26
CA ARG A 118 9.82 -12.14 -9.97
C ARG A 118 11.27 -11.92 -10.40
N ALA A 119 11.47 -11.39 -11.61
CA ALA A 119 12.81 -11.09 -12.11
C ALA A 119 13.55 -10.05 -11.24
N ALA A 120 12.83 -9.16 -10.57
CA ALA A 120 13.40 -8.27 -9.58
C ALA A 120 13.75 -9.01 -8.27
N SER A 121 12.85 -9.86 -7.78
CA SER A 121 13.07 -10.67 -6.58
C SER A 121 14.26 -11.63 -6.73
N ASP A 122 14.45 -12.22 -7.91
CA ASP A 122 15.55 -13.13 -8.24
C ASP A 122 16.93 -12.45 -8.13
N GLN A 123 16.99 -11.12 -8.02
CA GLN A 123 18.24 -10.40 -7.74
C GLN A 123 18.60 -10.38 -6.24
N GLY A 124 17.83 -11.05 -5.37
CA GLY A 124 18.10 -11.18 -3.94
C GLY A 124 17.71 -9.92 -3.14
N VAL A 125 16.68 -9.21 -3.56
CA VAL A 125 16.07 -8.11 -2.82
C VAL A 125 14.62 -8.45 -2.45
N VAL A 126 14.15 -7.89 -1.33
CA VAL A 126 12.73 -7.90 -0.99
C VAL A 126 12.02 -6.93 -1.93
N VAL A 127 10.99 -7.37 -2.63
CA VAL A 127 10.25 -6.56 -3.60
C VAL A 127 8.97 -6.01 -2.96
N GLY A 128 8.80 -4.70 -3.06
CA GLY A 128 7.56 -4.02 -2.70
C GLY A 128 6.90 -3.34 -3.89
N SER A 129 5.59 -3.17 -3.82
CA SER A 129 4.85 -2.39 -4.82
C SER A 129 3.62 -1.72 -4.21
N GLU A 130 3.04 -0.82 -4.98
CA GLU A 130 1.87 -0.03 -4.62
C GLU A 130 0.59 -0.85 -4.84
N ARG A 131 -0.27 -0.94 -3.84
CA ARG A 131 -1.57 -1.63 -3.83
C ARG A 131 -1.54 -3.13 -4.09
N GLY A 132 -1.99 -3.89 -3.12
CA GLY A 132 -2.09 -5.34 -3.21
C GLY A 132 -2.98 -5.82 -4.36
N LYS A 133 -2.44 -6.75 -5.15
CA LYS A 133 -3.15 -7.44 -6.22
C LYS A 133 -2.96 -8.94 -6.08
N TRP A 134 -4.06 -9.67 -6.20
CA TRP A 134 -4.08 -11.12 -6.09
C TRP A 134 -3.07 -11.82 -7.03
N TRP A 135 -2.87 -11.31 -8.23
CA TRP A 135 -1.94 -11.88 -9.22
C TRP A 135 -0.46 -11.61 -8.91
N ALA A 136 -0.17 -10.68 -8.01
CA ALA A 136 1.19 -10.30 -7.64
C ALA A 136 1.64 -10.87 -6.29
N THR A 137 0.77 -11.49 -5.51
CA THR A 137 1.08 -12.02 -4.17
C THR A 137 2.20 -13.06 -4.17
N ALA A 138 2.32 -13.86 -5.24
CA ALA A 138 3.37 -14.86 -5.38
C ALA A 138 4.76 -14.29 -5.76
N THR A 139 4.86 -12.98 -6.03
CA THR A 139 6.09 -12.36 -6.57
C THR A 139 6.43 -11.02 -5.93
N THR A 140 5.60 -10.56 -4.99
CA THR A 140 5.77 -9.32 -4.25
C THR A 140 5.68 -9.64 -2.77
N HIS A 141 6.60 -9.13 -1.96
CA HIS A 141 6.68 -9.42 -0.54
C HIS A 141 5.97 -8.35 0.32
N VAL A 142 5.90 -7.12 -0.19
CA VAL A 142 5.36 -5.97 0.52
C VAL A 142 4.39 -5.21 -0.37
N PHE A 143 3.18 -5.00 0.09
CA PHE A 143 2.25 -4.07 -0.54
C PHE A 143 2.05 -2.82 0.31
N GLU A 144 2.35 -1.67 -0.28
CA GLU A 144 1.94 -0.39 0.24
C GLU A 144 0.47 -0.17 -0.09
N GLY A 145 -0.37 -0.52 0.83
CA GLY A 145 -1.82 -0.44 0.71
C GLY A 145 -2.46 -1.63 0.05
N ILE A 146 -3.53 -2.07 0.65
CA ILE A 146 -4.45 -3.04 0.07
C ILE A 146 -5.45 -2.26 -0.76
N GLY A 147 -5.75 -2.72 -1.97
CA GLY A 147 -6.72 -2.06 -2.83
C GLY A 147 -8.05 -1.82 -2.10
N THR A 148 -8.45 -0.58 -1.95
CA THR A 148 -9.73 -0.20 -1.36
C THR A 148 -10.73 0.12 -2.46
N LEU A 149 -12.02 0.02 -2.18
CA LEU A 149 -13.08 0.38 -3.13
C LEU A 149 -13.04 1.86 -3.51
N ILE A 150 -12.50 2.68 -2.63
CA ILE A 150 -12.39 4.11 -2.81
C ILE A 150 -10.98 4.41 -3.24
N ASP A 151 -10.80 4.52 -4.53
CA ASP A 151 -9.53 4.78 -5.17
C ASP A 151 -9.19 6.28 -5.16
N TYR A 152 -7.95 6.61 -5.44
CA TYR A 152 -7.42 7.95 -5.61
C TYR A 152 -8.18 8.83 -6.59
N GLY A 153 -8.76 8.27 -7.63
CA GLY A 153 -9.55 8.98 -8.62
C GLY A 153 -10.99 9.25 -8.19
N GLY A 154 -11.37 8.85 -6.98
CA GLY A 154 -12.72 9.05 -6.47
C GLY A 154 -12.95 10.46 -5.92
N PRO A 155 -14.10 10.66 -5.28
CA PRO A 155 -14.50 11.97 -4.72
C PRO A 155 -13.65 12.48 -3.56
N TYR A 156 -12.56 11.80 -3.23
CA TYR A 156 -11.50 12.34 -2.38
C TYR A 156 -10.84 13.57 -2.95
N TYR A 157 -10.82 13.65 -4.27
CA TYR A 157 -10.18 14.70 -5.01
C TYR A 157 -11.26 15.67 -5.45
N GLY A 158 -11.21 16.87 -4.97
CA GLY A 158 -12.15 17.92 -5.37
C GLY A 158 -12.25 18.03 -6.89
N LYS A 159 -13.44 18.27 -7.40
CA LYS A 159 -13.69 18.43 -8.82
C LYS A 159 -12.77 19.49 -9.42
N GLY A 160 -11.99 19.11 -10.41
CA GLY A 160 -11.31 20.07 -11.30
C GLY A 160 -9.94 20.54 -10.87
N ASP A 161 -9.32 19.93 -9.85
CA ASP A 161 -7.95 20.24 -9.49
C ASP A 161 -6.99 19.37 -10.31
N ALA A 162 -6.12 20.00 -11.08
CA ALA A 162 -5.03 19.33 -11.81
C ALA A 162 -4.04 18.61 -10.87
N THR A 163 -4.15 18.87 -9.56
CA THR A 163 -3.42 18.23 -8.47
C THR A 163 -4.25 17.15 -7.76
N HIS A 164 -5.21 16.53 -8.45
CA HIS A 164 -6.09 15.49 -7.88
C HIS A 164 -5.37 14.41 -7.07
N TRP A 165 -4.13 14.10 -7.40
CA TRP A 165 -3.19 13.25 -6.69
C TRP A 165 -2.76 13.79 -5.35
N ALA A 166 -2.64 15.08 -5.23
CA ALA A 166 -2.28 15.77 -4.04
C ALA A 166 -3.52 16.23 -3.22
N GLY A 167 -4.72 16.13 -3.76
CA GLY A 167 -5.93 16.67 -3.18
C GLY A 167 -6.16 16.32 -1.71
N PRO A 168 -6.20 15.05 -1.29
CA PRO A 168 -6.36 14.68 0.12
C PRO A 168 -5.14 15.02 0.97
N TYR A 169 -4.01 15.22 0.32
CA TYR A 169 -2.74 15.54 0.99
C TYR A 169 -2.45 17.03 1.07
N LEU A 170 -3.04 17.81 0.17
CA LEU A 170 -2.84 19.25 0.07
C LEU A 170 -3.95 20.06 0.74
N THR A 171 -5.01 19.43 1.21
CA THR A 171 -6.05 20.16 1.93
C THR A 171 -5.43 20.78 3.17
N LYS A 172 -5.61 22.10 3.29
CA LYS A 172 -5.21 22.88 4.47
C LYS A 172 -5.88 22.38 5.76
N SER A 173 -6.89 21.54 5.62
CA SER A 173 -7.65 20.95 6.70
C SER A 173 -7.05 19.59 7.05
N PRO A 174 -6.55 19.36 8.26
CA PRO A 174 -6.24 18.02 8.72
C PRO A 174 -7.55 17.24 8.77
N GLY A 175 -7.57 16.05 8.16
CA GLY A 175 -8.73 15.19 8.20
C GLY A 175 -8.93 14.36 6.94
N TYR A 176 -9.82 13.40 7.05
CA TYR A 176 -10.26 12.57 5.93
C TYR A 176 -11.66 13.03 5.46
N SER A 177 -11.97 12.76 4.19
CA SER A 177 -13.31 13.03 3.67
C SER A 177 -14.36 12.16 4.36
N GLU A 178 -15.60 12.64 4.43
CA GLU A 178 -16.74 11.86 4.94
C GLU A 178 -16.90 10.53 4.22
N LEU A 179 -16.60 10.48 2.92
CA LEU A 179 -16.66 9.27 2.15
C LEU A 179 -15.61 8.25 2.61
N PHE A 180 -14.38 8.70 2.87
CA PHE A 180 -13.33 7.83 3.41
C PHE A 180 -13.71 7.30 4.80
N LEU A 181 -14.15 8.18 5.68
CA LEU A 181 -14.60 7.79 7.03
C LEU A 181 -15.83 6.88 6.99
N GLY A 182 -16.72 7.13 6.03
CA GLY A 182 -17.96 6.35 5.86
C GLY A 182 -17.78 4.96 5.26
N TYR A 183 -16.69 4.70 4.57
CA TYR A 183 -16.45 3.42 3.89
C TYR A 183 -15.10 2.79 4.25
N ASP A 184 -14.00 3.50 4.09
CA ASP A 184 -12.68 2.93 4.23
C ASP A 184 -12.23 2.75 5.69
N LEU A 185 -12.59 3.68 6.56
CA LEU A 185 -12.44 3.57 8.01
C LEU A 185 -13.73 3.20 8.75
N ASN A 186 -14.70 2.63 8.07
CA ASN A 186 -15.94 2.19 8.71
C ASN A 186 -15.91 0.68 8.97
N PRO A 187 -15.74 0.23 10.22
CA PRO A 187 -15.64 -1.18 10.54
C PRO A 187 -16.92 -1.97 10.20
N VAL A 188 -18.09 -1.30 10.23
CA VAL A 188 -19.39 -1.95 9.95
C VAL A 188 -19.53 -2.32 8.47
N ARG A 189 -18.83 -1.60 7.58
CA ARG A 189 -18.94 -1.74 6.12
C ARG A 189 -17.77 -2.49 5.48
N ARG A 190 -16.79 -2.89 6.27
CA ARG A 190 -15.59 -3.58 5.78
C ARG A 190 -15.41 -4.93 6.42
N VAL A 191 -14.84 -5.83 5.64
CA VAL A 191 -14.32 -7.12 6.09
C VAL A 191 -12.87 -7.28 5.61
N PRO A 192 -12.00 -7.99 6.34
CA PRO A 192 -10.60 -8.19 5.96
C PRO A 192 -10.43 -9.25 4.87
N LEU A 193 -11.14 -9.10 3.73
CA LEU A 193 -11.17 -10.14 2.69
C LEU A 193 -9.79 -10.44 2.12
N PHE A 194 -8.96 -9.43 1.91
CA PHE A 194 -7.60 -9.62 1.40
C PHE A 194 -6.74 -10.40 2.42
N GLN A 195 -6.85 -10.08 3.69
CA GLN A 195 -6.11 -10.76 4.76
C GLN A 195 -6.60 -12.19 4.98
N LEU A 196 -7.90 -12.45 4.88
CA LEU A 196 -8.45 -13.81 4.93
C LEU A 196 -7.89 -14.74 3.85
N VAL A 197 -7.34 -14.16 2.78
CA VAL A 197 -6.80 -14.95 1.66
C VAL A 197 -5.27 -14.92 1.60
N TYR A 198 -4.64 -13.82 2.02
CA TYR A 198 -3.21 -13.58 1.74
C TYR A 198 -2.41 -13.05 2.94
N HIS A 199 -2.93 -13.13 4.18
CA HIS A 199 -2.26 -12.54 5.33
C HIS A 199 -0.85 -13.11 5.56
N ASP A 200 -0.71 -14.42 5.43
CA ASP A 200 0.53 -15.17 5.57
C ASP A 200 1.50 -15.02 4.38
N SER A 201 0.99 -14.55 3.25
CA SER A 201 1.73 -14.56 1.98
C SER A 201 2.46 -13.25 1.69
N VAL A 202 1.98 -12.13 2.22
CA VAL A 202 2.52 -10.80 1.94
C VAL A 202 2.37 -9.85 3.12
N TYR A 203 3.40 -9.05 3.35
CA TYR A 203 3.30 -7.94 4.29
C TYR A 203 2.52 -6.78 3.68
N CYS A 204 1.54 -6.26 4.42
CA CYS A 204 0.69 -5.15 3.96
C CYS A 204 0.65 -4.01 4.96
N THR A 205 0.66 -2.80 4.43
CA THR A 205 0.32 -1.58 5.17
C THR A 205 -0.96 -0.96 4.62
N ARG A 206 -1.50 0.04 5.30
CA ARG A 206 -2.46 0.95 4.68
C ARG A 206 -1.77 1.88 3.71
N ARG A 207 -2.55 2.54 2.87
CA ARG A 207 -2.02 3.51 1.90
C ARG A 207 -1.26 4.66 2.58
N TRP A 208 -0.19 5.11 1.97
CA TRP A 208 0.65 6.24 2.42
C TRP A 208 -0.12 7.53 2.69
N ASN A 209 -1.23 7.76 2.01
CA ASN A 209 -2.13 8.88 2.29
C ASN A 209 -3.01 8.68 3.53
N GLN A 210 -2.95 7.52 4.12
CA GLN A 210 -3.73 7.12 5.29
C GLN A 210 -2.88 7.10 6.56
N ASP A 211 -1.79 7.87 6.60
CA ASP A 211 -1.04 8.10 7.82
C ASP A 211 -1.98 8.71 8.89
N PRO A 212 -2.13 8.05 10.06
CA PRO A 212 -3.06 8.48 11.08
C PRO A 212 -2.73 9.86 11.66
N GLY A 213 -1.48 10.30 11.61
CA GLY A 213 -1.07 11.64 12.05
C GLY A 213 -1.68 12.78 11.22
N ARG A 214 -2.24 12.49 10.06
CA ARG A 214 -2.95 13.46 9.22
C ARG A 214 -4.39 13.72 9.67
N ALA A 215 -4.97 12.79 10.40
CA ALA A 215 -6.33 12.86 10.90
C ALA A 215 -6.39 12.38 12.35
N PRO A 216 -5.87 13.18 13.30
CA PRO A 216 -5.75 12.77 14.71
C PRO A 216 -7.05 12.27 15.33
N ASP A 217 -8.18 12.83 14.94
CA ASP A 217 -9.52 12.47 15.45
C ASP A 217 -9.94 11.05 15.04
N SER A 218 -9.29 10.46 14.02
CA SER A 218 -9.56 9.10 13.57
C SER A 218 -8.41 8.12 13.88
N TRP A 219 -7.39 8.56 14.61
CA TRP A 219 -6.20 7.76 14.87
C TRP A 219 -6.48 6.45 15.60
N ASP A 220 -7.29 6.48 16.67
CA ASP A 220 -7.64 5.27 17.41
C ASP A 220 -8.37 4.27 16.52
N ARG A 221 -9.28 4.74 15.68
CA ARG A 221 -9.96 3.88 14.70
C ARG A 221 -9.00 3.27 13.68
N HIS A 222 -7.98 4.00 13.25
CA HIS A 222 -6.91 3.46 12.40
C HIS A 222 -6.16 2.32 13.09
N ASP A 223 -5.74 2.54 14.34
CA ASP A 223 -5.02 1.54 15.11
C ASP A 223 -5.87 0.28 15.31
N LEU A 224 -7.12 0.45 15.73
CA LEU A 224 -8.06 -0.66 15.92
C LEU A 224 -8.33 -1.44 14.62
N MET A 225 -8.45 -0.74 13.49
CA MET A 225 -8.61 -1.39 12.18
C MET A 225 -7.35 -2.17 11.77
N ASN A 226 -6.15 -1.62 12.03
CA ASN A 226 -4.91 -2.33 11.77
C ASN A 226 -4.76 -3.57 12.66
N ILE A 227 -5.12 -3.46 13.94
CA ILE A 227 -5.11 -4.56 14.90
C ILE A 227 -6.07 -5.66 14.45
N LEU A 228 -7.32 -5.33 14.13
CA LEU A 228 -8.31 -6.29 13.65
C LEU A 228 -7.86 -7.01 12.37
N TYR A 229 -7.22 -6.27 11.46
CA TYR A 229 -6.82 -6.79 10.15
C TYR A 229 -5.45 -7.48 10.16
N GLY A 230 -4.71 -7.40 11.28
CA GLY A 230 -3.34 -7.90 11.32
C GLY A 230 -2.39 -7.14 10.39
N THR A 231 -2.67 -5.89 10.08
CA THR A 231 -1.83 -5.06 9.21
C THR A 231 -0.94 -4.13 10.02
N SER A 232 0.24 -3.84 9.50
CA SER A 232 1.12 -2.84 10.10
C SER A 232 0.63 -1.42 9.91
N SER A 233 1.01 -0.56 10.84
CA SER A 233 0.83 0.88 10.68
C SER A 233 1.86 1.45 9.71
N LEU A 234 1.41 2.35 8.84
CA LEU A 234 2.27 3.14 7.97
C LEU A 234 2.45 4.53 8.59
N ILE A 235 3.70 4.91 8.81
CA ILE A 235 4.08 6.26 9.24
C ILE A 235 4.84 6.90 8.08
N PHE A 236 4.30 7.99 7.55
CA PHE A 236 4.91 8.70 6.44
C PHE A 236 5.66 9.93 6.93
N MET A 237 6.94 9.79 7.20
CA MET A 237 7.78 10.88 7.70
C MET A 237 8.33 11.73 6.55
N HIS A 238 8.14 13.04 6.66
CA HIS A 238 8.72 14.01 5.73
C HIS A 238 9.55 15.05 6.51
N PRO A 239 10.73 15.45 6.02
CA PRO A 239 11.62 16.37 6.73
C PRO A 239 11.05 17.78 6.93
N LYS A 240 10.00 18.16 6.21
CA LYS A 240 9.29 19.43 6.41
C LYS A 240 7.89 19.17 6.96
N ALA A 241 7.63 19.63 8.17
CA ALA A 241 6.29 19.62 8.75
C ALA A 241 5.28 20.29 7.80
N GLY A 242 4.10 19.69 7.67
CA GLY A 242 3.03 20.22 6.82
C GLY A 242 3.21 20.02 5.32
N ASN A 243 4.18 19.24 4.87
CA ASN A 243 4.28 18.90 3.46
C ASN A 243 3.24 17.83 3.06
N VAL A 244 2.98 17.77 1.77
CA VAL A 244 1.92 17.06 1.07
C VAL A 244 1.71 15.61 1.51
N ILE A 245 2.78 14.91 1.84
CA ILE A 245 2.76 13.51 2.25
C ILE A 245 3.38 13.39 3.65
N GLY A 246 3.54 14.48 4.36
CA GLY A 246 4.33 14.48 5.58
C GLY A 246 3.50 14.51 6.83
N THR A 247 4.07 13.90 7.82
CA THR A 247 3.66 14.00 9.20
C THR A 247 3.65 15.46 9.65
N PRO A 248 2.68 15.90 10.43
CA PRO A 248 2.83 17.11 11.22
C PRO A 248 4.06 16.96 12.13
N ASP A 249 4.52 18.06 12.67
CA ASP A 249 5.66 18.18 13.56
C ASP A 249 5.92 16.91 14.41
N TRP A 250 6.99 16.17 14.09
CA TRP A 250 7.32 14.90 14.72
C TRP A 250 7.36 15.00 16.26
N GLU A 251 7.91 16.09 16.79
CA GLU A 251 8.03 16.24 18.24
C GLU A 251 6.68 16.29 18.95
N LYS A 252 5.65 16.78 18.27
CA LYS A 252 4.29 16.81 18.81
C LYS A 252 3.57 15.47 18.77
N VAL A 253 3.91 14.63 17.79
CA VAL A 253 3.13 13.40 17.52
C VAL A 253 3.89 12.12 17.84
N ARG A 254 5.22 12.18 18.10
CA ARG A 254 6.04 10.98 18.30
C ARG A 254 5.54 10.06 19.42
N GLY A 255 5.03 10.63 20.52
CA GLY A 255 4.48 9.84 21.63
C GLY A 255 3.32 8.96 21.18
N ARG A 256 2.44 9.49 20.35
CA ARG A 256 1.30 8.76 19.80
C ARG A 256 1.75 7.73 18.74
N TYR A 257 2.72 8.07 17.90
CA TYR A 257 3.30 7.09 16.96
C TYR A 257 3.98 5.94 17.67
N LEU A 258 4.72 6.20 18.75
CA LEU A 258 5.34 5.15 19.55
C LEU A 258 4.28 4.24 20.21
N GLN A 259 3.15 4.80 20.62
CA GLN A 259 2.03 4.00 21.12
C GLN A 259 1.44 3.12 20.02
N THR A 260 1.15 3.69 18.84
CA THR A 260 0.72 2.93 17.65
C THR A 260 1.70 1.81 17.32
N TYR A 261 2.99 2.10 17.28
CA TYR A 261 4.02 1.09 17.02
C TYR A 261 3.94 -0.07 18.04
N ARG A 262 3.87 0.22 19.32
CA ARG A 262 3.80 -0.82 20.36
C ARG A 262 2.54 -1.66 20.25
N ASN A 263 1.41 -1.05 19.98
CA ASN A 263 0.12 -1.74 19.92
C ASN A 263 -0.04 -2.51 18.61
N VAL A 264 0.10 -1.83 17.49
CA VAL A 264 -0.16 -2.38 16.16
C VAL A 264 0.97 -3.29 15.70
N CYS A 265 2.22 -2.80 15.77
CA CYS A 265 3.36 -3.59 15.29
C CYS A 265 3.72 -4.71 16.27
N GLY A 266 3.58 -4.51 17.58
CA GLY A 266 3.77 -5.58 18.57
C GLY A 266 2.74 -6.70 18.45
N TRP A 267 1.52 -6.41 18.00
CA TRP A 267 0.55 -7.43 17.62
C TRP A 267 0.92 -8.11 16.32
N HIS A 268 1.24 -7.32 15.29
CA HIS A 268 1.64 -7.84 13.99
C HIS A 268 2.90 -8.75 14.06
N GLU A 269 3.84 -8.44 14.93
CA GLU A 269 5.02 -9.28 15.16
C GLU A 269 4.67 -10.72 15.53
N LYS A 270 3.57 -10.93 16.27
CA LYS A 270 3.12 -12.24 16.70
C LYS A 270 2.42 -13.05 15.61
N ILE A 271 1.76 -12.38 14.68
CA ILE A 271 0.85 -13.02 13.72
C ILE A 271 1.23 -12.78 12.26
N GLY A 272 2.29 -12.02 11.99
CA GLY A 272 2.59 -11.50 10.65
C GLY A 272 2.87 -12.56 9.57
N PHE A 273 3.12 -13.81 9.98
CA PHE A 273 3.30 -14.97 9.09
C PHE A 273 2.20 -16.02 9.24
N ASP A 274 1.13 -15.71 9.95
CA ASP A 274 -0.01 -16.60 10.13
C ASP A 274 -1.07 -16.41 9.05
N GLU A 275 -1.79 -17.48 8.73
CA GLU A 275 -3.06 -17.35 8.01
C GLU A 275 -4.10 -16.65 8.92
N MET A 276 -4.87 -15.70 8.39
CA MET A 276 -6.09 -15.25 9.04
C MET A 276 -7.19 -16.29 8.80
N THR A 277 -7.49 -17.10 9.81
CA THR A 277 -8.40 -18.25 9.68
C THR A 277 -9.86 -17.87 9.78
N SER A 278 -10.20 -16.77 10.42
CA SER A 278 -11.57 -16.29 10.50
C SER A 278 -11.70 -14.81 10.83
N HIS A 279 -12.83 -14.24 10.41
CA HIS A 279 -13.34 -12.95 10.86
C HIS A 279 -14.83 -13.09 11.22
N ARG A 280 -15.25 -12.50 12.32
CA ARG A 280 -16.64 -12.57 12.80
C ARG A 280 -17.09 -11.22 13.36
N PHE A 281 -18.37 -10.90 13.14
CA PHE A 281 -19.08 -9.86 13.87
C PHE A 281 -19.66 -10.50 15.15
N LEU A 282 -19.32 -9.98 16.32
CA LEU A 282 -19.77 -10.50 17.60
C LEU A 282 -21.00 -9.76 18.15
N SER A 283 -21.26 -8.54 17.65
CA SER A 283 -22.42 -7.73 18.02
C SER A 283 -23.37 -7.50 16.85
N PRO A 284 -24.68 -7.35 17.06
CA PRO A 284 -25.66 -7.10 16.00
C PRO A 284 -25.41 -5.83 15.18
N ASP A 285 -24.87 -4.79 15.82
CA ASP A 285 -24.48 -3.52 15.20
C ASP A 285 -23.14 -3.61 14.44
N ARG A 286 -22.45 -4.78 14.49
CA ARG A 286 -21.15 -5.05 13.89
C ARG A 286 -19.99 -4.21 14.43
N LEU A 287 -20.16 -3.55 15.55
CA LEU A 287 -19.12 -2.73 16.16
C LEU A 287 -18.13 -3.56 16.99
N VAL A 288 -18.50 -4.78 17.40
CA VAL A 288 -17.57 -5.71 18.04
C VAL A 288 -17.24 -6.83 17.05
N GLN A 289 -15.95 -7.01 16.79
CA GLN A 289 -15.45 -7.93 15.76
C GLN A 289 -14.29 -8.76 16.30
N GLU A 290 -14.12 -9.96 15.78
CA GLU A 290 -13.03 -10.86 16.12
C GLU A 290 -12.34 -11.36 14.85
N THR A 291 -11.01 -11.43 14.90
CA THR A 291 -10.20 -12.19 13.94
C THR A 291 -9.38 -13.25 14.67
N ARG A 292 -9.12 -14.38 13.98
CA ARG A 292 -8.30 -15.49 14.48
C ARG A 292 -7.20 -15.83 13.48
N PHE A 293 -6.07 -16.31 14.00
CA PHE A 293 -4.87 -16.63 13.23
C PHE A 293 -4.45 -18.08 13.45
N SER A 294 -3.71 -18.63 12.49
CA SER A 294 -3.40 -20.07 12.44
C SER A 294 -2.52 -20.57 13.59
N SER A 295 -1.66 -19.74 14.16
CA SER A 295 -0.87 -20.10 15.36
C SER A 295 -1.71 -20.15 16.65
N GLY A 296 -2.99 -19.78 16.58
CA GLY A 296 -3.97 -19.90 17.68
C GLY A 296 -4.50 -18.59 18.24
N PRO A 297 -3.74 -17.53 18.40
CA PRO A 297 -4.20 -16.27 18.96
C PRO A 297 -5.25 -15.59 18.09
N GLY A 298 -6.03 -14.74 18.71
CA GLY A 298 -6.99 -13.87 18.02
C GLY A 298 -7.05 -12.51 18.69
N VAL A 299 -7.83 -11.64 18.12
CA VAL A 299 -8.12 -10.33 18.71
C VAL A 299 -9.60 -10.02 18.61
N VAL A 300 -10.16 -9.51 19.68
CA VAL A 300 -11.50 -8.92 19.70
C VAL A 300 -11.35 -7.42 19.81
N VAL A 301 -12.00 -6.70 18.91
CA VAL A 301 -11.96 -5.24 18.83
C VAL A 301 -13.36 -4.68 19.05
N ASN A 302 -13.50 -3.74 19.96
CA ASN A 302 -14.71 -2.99 20.22
C ASN A 302 -14.60 -1.57 19.61
N PHE A 303 -15.26 -1.34 18.49
CA PHE A 303 -15.39 -0.02 17.86
C PHE A 303 -16.55 0.80 18.41
N GLY A 304 -17.30 0.26 19.38
CA GLY A 304 -18.47 0.90 19.99
C GLY A 304 -18.10 2.02 20.96
N GLY A 305 -19.08 2.82 21.31
CA GLY A 305 -18.95 3.92 22.29
C GLY A 305 -19.14 3.51 23.74
N SER A 306 -19.38 2.23 24.03
CA SER A 306 -19.56 1.68 25.38
C SER A 306 -18.82 0.36 25.53
N ALA A 307 -18.54 -0.03 26.76
CA ALA A 307 -17.92 -1.30 27.07
C ALA A 307 -18.80 -2.48 26.59
N TRP A 308 -18.16 -3.55 26.18
CA TRP A 308 -18.82 -4.77 25.71
C TRP A 308 -18.39 -5.97 26.58
N GLU A 309 -19.38 -6.74 27.01
CA GLU A 309 -19.17 -7.94 27.79
C GLU A 309 -19.13 -9.16 26.88
N ASP A 310 -17.98 -9.85 26.84
CA ASP A 310 -17.82 -11.07 26.06
C ASP A 310 -18.44 -12.27 26.82
N PRO A 311 -19.21 -13.14 26.15
CA PRO A 311 -19.73 -14.36 26.76
C PRO A 311 -18.65 -15.27 27.35
N ARG A 312 -17.40 -15.12 26.98
CA ARG A 312 -16.23 -15.82 27.58
C ARG A 312 -15.79 -15.25 28.94
N GLY A 313 -16.49 -14.22 29.47
CA GLY A 313 -16.27 -13.70 30.80
C GLY A 313 -15.24 -12.59 30.94
N PHE A 314 -15.04 -11.79 29.89
CA PHE A 314 -14.21 -10.58 29.95
C PHE A 314 -14.90 -9.38 29.32
N THR A 315 -14.47 -8.20 29.75
CA THR A 315 -14.97 -6.92 29.24
C THR A 315 -13.93 -6.27 28.34
N ILE A 316 -14.40 -5.61 27.28
CA ILE A 316 -13.57 -4.74 26.42
C ILE A 316 -14.14 -3.33 26.49
N ALA A 317 -13.33 -2.37 26.87
CA ALA A 317 -13.76 -0.96 26.96
C ALA A 317 -14.19 -0.40 25.59
N ALA A 318 -14.86 0.73 25.60
CA ALA A 318 -15.18 1.45 24.36
C ALA A 318 -13.90 1.82 23.61
N GLN A 319 -13.89 1.66 22.29
CA GLN A 319 -12.76 1.97 21.41
C GLN A 319 -11.45 1.28 21.87
N ASP A 320 -11.54 -0.02 22.22
CA ASP A 320 -10.41 -0.80 22.73
C ASP A 320 -10.39 -2.21 22.13
N TYR A 321 -9.40 -2.97 22.47
CA TYR A 321 -9.23 -4.35 21.98
C TYR A 321 -8.68 -5.28 23.06
N ARG A 322 -8.87 -6.57 22.84
CA ARG A 322 -8.27 -7.62 23.67
C ARG A 322 -7.70 -8.74 22.80
N ILE A 323 -6.43 -9.05 23.00
CA ILE A 323 -5.84 -10.28 22.46
C ILE A 323 -6.40 -11.46 23.25
N VAL A 324 -6.83 -12.48 22.54
CA VAL A 324 -7.39 -13.71 23.10
C VAL A 324 -6.51 -14.88 22.68
N GLU A 325 -6.07 -15.61 23.66
CA GLU A 325 -5.26 -16.81 23.44
C GLU A 325 -6.13 -17.97 22.88
N PRO A 326 -5.53 -19.05 22.36
CA PRO A 326 -6.23 -20.20 21.80
C PRO A 326 -7.27 -20.81 22.72
#